data_f1eefc32977b51406c217661dd63dcfd
#
_entry.id   f1eefc32977b51406c217661dd63dcfd
#
_cell.length_a   1.000
_cell.length_b   1.000
_cell.length_c   1.000
_cell.angle_alpha   90.00
_cell.angle_beta   90.00
_cell.angle_gamma   90.00
#
_symmetry.space_group_name_H-M   'P 1'
#
loop_
_entity.id
_entity.type
_entity.pdbx_description
1 polymer ?
#
loop_
_entity_poly.entity_id
_entity_poly.type
_entity_poly.pdbx_seq_one_letter_code
_entity_poly.pdbx_strand_id
1 'polypeptide(L)'
;MGGTRGKFPTWGASGSFSAWTMKDISGENATPTFKGGFDRDAMKEAAINGIQAKRPVVAESSILTNDTTVTTPDGSHEKIKIVSQHAYTVIGADENGVTLTNPWGHNNRSVGGNSRTGATFTMSWEDFYANFGDVTVGRIP
;
A
#
# COMPACT_ATOMS: atom_id res chain seq x y z
N MET A 1 -4.06 17.55 9.06
CA MET A 1 -3.52 17.30 8.52
C MET A 1 -2.89 18.00 7.90
N GLY A 2 -2.36 18.28 8.31
CA GLY A 2 -1.65 18.85 7.86
C GLY A 2 -1.49 18.97 6.62
N GLY A 3 -1.48 18.97 6.33
CA GLY A 3 -1.31 18.91 5.51
C GLY A 3 -1.50 19.14 4.54
N THR A 4 -1.61 19.46 4.38
CA THR A 4 -1.71 19.46 3.50
C THR A 4 -1.66 19.11 2.86
N ARG A 5 -1.93 19.27 3.52
CA ARG A 5 -1.43 18.52 2.84
C ARG A 5 -2.22 17.51 2.51
N GLY A 6 -3.11 17.25 2.37
CA GLY A 6 -3.87 16.19 2.04
C GLY A 6 -3.45 15.47 0.81
N LYS A 7 -2.47 15.94 0.13
CA LYS A 7 -2.00 15.20 -1.00
C LYS A 7 -0.69 14.52 -0.67
N PHE A 8 -0.45 13.42 -1.31
CA PHE A 8 0.78 12.71 -1.10
C PHE A 8 1.91 13.46 -1.78
N PRO A 9 3.08 13.46 -1.16
CA PRO A 9 4.24 14.04 -1.82
C PRO A 9 4.61 13.20 -3.03
N THR A 10 5.48 13.72 -3.82
CA THR A 10 5.93 13.00 -4.97
C THR A 10 6.87 11.92 -4.57
N TRP A 11 6.34 10.89 -4.04
CA TRP A 11 7.18 9.80 -3.72
C TRP A 11 7.20 8.81 -4.83
N GLY A 12 6.88 9.19 -5.99
CA GLY A 12 7.02 8.30 -7.09
C GLY A 12 8.36 7.63 -7.11
N ALA A 13 9.32 8.23 -6.48
CA ALA A 13 10.59 7.58 -6.32
C ALA A 13 10.44 6.38 -5.41
N SER A 14 11.14 5.34 -5.72
CA SER A 14 11.17 4.16 -4.89
C SER A 14 11.99 4.41 -3.67
N GLY A 15 11.91 3.49 -2.75
CA GLY A 15 12.75 3.55 -1.59
C GLY A 15 11.97 3.34 -0.34
N SER A 16 12.64 3.29 0.74
CA SER A 16 12.04 2.97 2.01
C SER A 16 11.70 4.27 2.73
N PHE A 17 10.46 4.63 2.66
CA PHE A 17 10.04 5.83 3.31
C PHE A 17 8.88 5.69 4.22
N SER A 18 8.53 4.50 4.64
CA SER A 18 7.29 4.29 5.36
C SER A 18 7.09 5.24 6.53
N ALA A 19 8.09 5.36 7.39
CA ALA A 19 7.95 6.22 8.56
C ALA A 19 7.85 7.69 8.17
N TRP A 20 8.59 8.09 7.17
CA TRP A 20 8.57 9.43 6.66
C TRP A 20 7.21 9.79 6.09
N THR A 21 6.66 8.86 5.30
CA THR A 21 5.36 9.02 4.69
C THR A 21 4.28 9.15 5.75
N MET A 22 4.37 8.36 6.80
CA MET A 22 3.40 8.43 7.89
C MET A 22 3.44 9.75 8.61
N LYS A 23 4.62 10.31 8.77
CA LYS A 23 4.75 11.61 9.38
C LYS A 23 4.01 12.67 8.57
N ASP A 24 4.15 12.61 7.22
CA ASP A 24 3.45 13.54 6.35
C ASP A 24 1.95 13.36 6.40
N ILE A 25 1.51 12.12 6.46
CA ILE A 25 0.08 11.80 6.43
C ILE A 25 -0.59 12.14 7.74
N SER A 26 0.02 11.77 8.85
CA SER A 26 -0.64 11.89 10.16
C SER A 26 -0.28 13.18 10.89
N GLY A 27 0.75 13.86 10.45
CA GLY A 27 1.21 15.05 11.13
C GLY A 27 2.01 14.73 12.38
N GLU A 28 2.34 13.47 12.60
CA GLU A 28 3.08 13.04 13.77
C GLU A 28 4.17 12.07 13.36
N ASN A 29 5.12 11.85 14.24
CA ASN A 29 6.15 10.86 13.98
C ASN A 29 5.51 9.48 13.96
N ALA A 30 5.71 8.78 12.88
CA ALA A 30 5.22 7.43 12.76
C ALA A 30 6.28 6.45 13.20
N THR A 31 5.84 5.35 13.78
CA THR A 31 6.73 4.29 14.20
C THR A 31 6.39 3.07 13.37
N PRO A 32 7.35 2.49 12.67
CA PRO A 32 7.08 1.26 11.94
C PRO A 32 6.60 0.19 12.91
N THR A 33 5.48 -0.41 12.59
CA THR A 33 4.94 -1.48 13.40
C THR A 33 5.64 -2.80 13.07
N PHE A 34 5.95 -2.99 11.82
CA PHE A 34 6.60 -4.19 11.37
C PHE A 34 7.41 -3.90 10.10
N LYS A 35 8.60 -4.45 10.05
CA LYS A 35 9.48 -4.35 8.90
C LYS A 35 10.01 -5.72 8.56
N GLY A 36 10.21 -5.92 7.27
CA GLY A 36 10.78 -7.15 6.79
C GLY A 36 9.72 -8.16 6.44
N GLY A 37 9.99 -8.93 5.43
CA GLY A 37 9.01 -9.80 4.83
C GLY A 37 8.97 -11.20 5.39
N PHE A 38 9.63 -11.46 6.50
CA PHE A 38 9.71 -12.83 6.97
C PHE A 38 8.49 -13.26 7.77
N ASP A 39 7.81 -12.31 8.41
CA ASP A 39 6.64 -12.64 9.20
C ASP A 39 5.40 -12.13 8.47
N ARG A 40 4.86 -12.99 7.63
CA ARG A 40 3.70 -12.65 6.81
C ARG A 40 2.47 -12.40 7.67
N ASP A 41 2.30 -13.21 8.70
CA ASP A 41 1.13 -13.05 9.58
C ASP A 41 1.18 -11.73 10.31
N ALA A 42 2.37 -11.28 10.71
CA ALA A 42 2.51 -10.00 11.39
C ALA A 42 2.14 -8.84 10.46
N MET A 43 2.51 -8.92 9.20
CA MET A 43 2.14 -7.88 8.25
C MET A 43 0.63 -7.82 8.05
N LYS A 44 0.01 -8.96 7.90
CA LYS A 44 -1.44 -9.04 7.74
C LYS A 44 -2.15 -8.50 8.96
N GLU A 45 -1.71 -8.92 10.14
CA GLU A 45 -2.31 -8.50 11.39
C GLU A 45 -2.15 -6.98 11.59
N ALA A 46 -0.96 -6.47 11.30
CA ALA A 46 -0.72 -5.04 11.47
C ALA A 46 -1.63 -4.23 10.54
N ALA A 47 -1.79 -4.68 9.31
CA ALA A 47 -2.65 -3.98 8.37
C ALA A 47 -4.11 -4.01 8.81
N ILE A 48 -4.61 -5.20 9.20
CA ILE A 48 -6.00 -5.33 9.63
C ILE A 48 -6.25 -4.49 10.86
N ASN A 49 -5.39 -4.59 11.86
CA ASN A 49 -5.56 -3.84 13.11
C ASN A 49 -5.46 -2.35 12.88
N GLY A 50 -4.55 -1.92 12.02
CA GLY A 50 -4.40 -0.52 11.70
C GLY A 50 -5.66 0.04 11.04
N ILE A 51 -6.23 -0.69 10.10
CA ILE A 51 -7.47 -0.25 9.44
C ILE A 51 -8.62 -0.22 10.43
N GLN A 52 -8.74 -1.24 11.27
CA GLN A 52 -9.82 -1.27 12.28
C GLN A 52 -9.70 -0.11 13.27
N ALA A 53 -8.50 0.27 13.61
CA ALA A 53 -8.24 1.38 14.51
C ALA A 53 -8.27 2.73 13.80
N LYS A 54 -8.55 2.76 12.51
CA LYS A 54 -8.62 3.96 11.68
C LYS A 54 -7.30 4.73 11.70
N ARG A 55 -6.22 4.01 11.65
CA ARG A 55 -4.88 4.57 11.56
C ARG A 55 -4.42 4.56 10.11
N PRO A 56 -3.54 5.47 9.74
CA PRO A 56 -2.92 5.40 8.42
C PRO A 56 -2.09 4.13 8.30
N VAL A 57 -2.23 3.44 7.18
CA VAL A 57 -1.47 2.22 6.93
C VAL A 57 -0.82 2.34 5.56
N VAL A 58 0.48 2.09 5.50
CA VAL A 58 1.23 2.15 4.25
C VAL A 58 1.97 0.82 4.07
N ALA A 59 1.92 0.30 2.86
CA ALA A 59 2.66 -0.91 2.50
C ALA A 59 3.72 -0.54 1.48
N GLU A 60 4.92 -1.05 1.70
CA GLU A 60 6.02 -0.78 0.78
C GLU A 60 6.36 -2.05 0.02
N SER A 61 6.42 -1.94 -1.31
CA SER A 61 6.69 -3.10 -2.14
C SER A 61 8.16 -3.49 -2.06
N SER A 62 8.40 -4.75 -2.37
CA SER A 62 9.73 -5.35 -2.30
C SER A 62 10.59 -4.90 -3.48
N ILE A 63 11.87 -5.25 -3.42
CA ILE A 63 12.78 -4.99 -4.52
C ILE A 63 12.34 -5.73 -5.77
N LEU A 64 11.89 -6.98 -5.60
CA LEU A 64 11.38 -7.78 -6.71
C LEU A 64 9.87 -7.88 -6.59
N THR A 65 9.18 -7.49 -7.64
CA THR A 65 7.73 -7.55 -7.69
C THR A 65 7.28 -8.29 -8.94
N ASN A 66 6.02 -8.66 -8.95
CA ASN A 66 5.43 -9.41 -10.06
C ASN A 66 4.27 -8.65 -10.63
N ASP A 67 4.02 -8.85 -11.93
CA ASP A 67 2.75 -8.44 -12.50
C ASP A 67 1.67 -9.30 -11.86
N THR A 68 0.62 -8.67 -11.39
CA THR A 68 -0.34 -9.35 -10.52
C THR A 68 -1.76 -9.06 -10.99
N THR A 69 -2.58 -10.09 -11.02
CA THR A 69 -4.00 -9.90 -11.31
C THR A 69 -4.71 -9.48 -10.04
N VAL A 70 -5.34 -8.33 -10.11
CA VAL A 70 -6.01 -7.72 -8.96
C VAL A 70 -7.48 -7.51 -9.28
N THR A 71 -8.28 -7.26 -8.25
CA THR A 71 -9.68 -6.91 -8.41
C THR A 71 -9.79 -5.39 -8.32
N THR A 72 -10.47 -4.80 -9.28
CA THR A 72 -10.64 -3.36 -9.34
C THR A 72 -11.95 -2.96 -8.68
N PRO A 73 -12.14 -1.66 -8.37
CA PRO A 73 -13.35 -1.24 -7.63
C PRO A 73 -14.67 -1.58 -8.32
N ASP A 74 -14.65 -1.73 -9.64
CA ASP A 74 -15.89 -2.11 -10.36
C ASP A 74 -16.13 -3.62 -10.37
N GLY A 75 -15.27 -4.38 -9.67
CA GLY A 75 -15.42 -5.82 -9.55
C GLY A 75 -14.74 -6.63 -10.65
N SER A 76 -14.15 -5.97 -11.62
CA SER A 76 -13.45 -6.70 -12.67
C SER A 76 -12.03 -7.03 -12.24
N HIS A 77 -11.34 -7.82 -13.06
CA HIS A 77 -9.96 -8.21 -12.79
C HIS A 77 -9.05 -7.57 -13.83
N GLU A 78 -7.89 -7.16 -13.37
CA GLU A 78 -6.93 -6.53 -14.26
C GLU A 78 -5.53 -6.92 -13.81
N LYS A 79 -4.67 -7.19 -14.79
CA LYS A 79 -3.27 -7.49 -14.48
C LYS A 79 -2.49 -6.19 -14.49
N ILE A 80 -1.94 -5.83 -13.34
CA ILE A 80 -1.20 -4.59 -13.20
C ILE A 80 0.24 -4.87 -12.82
N LYS A 81 1.06 -3.88 -13.05
CA LYS A 81 2.46 -3.94 -12.67
C LYS A 81 2.61 -3.33 -11.28
N ILE A 82 3.10 -4.12 -10.35
CA ILE A 82 3.41 -3.61 -9.01
C ILE A 82 4.78 -2.98 -9.07
N VAL A 83 4.84 -1.69 -8.80
CA VAL A 83 6.11 -0.95 -8.84
C VAL A 83 6.96 -1.38 -7.65
N SER A 84 8.23 -1.66 -7.90
CA SER A 84 9.12 -2.08 -6.82
C SER A 84 9.53 -0.91 -5.94
N GLN A 85 9.80 -1.19 -4.69
CA GLN A 85 10.27 -0.21 -3.71
C GLN A 85 9.45 1.07 -3.72
N HIS A 86 8.12 0.88 -3.69
CA HIS A 86 7.17 1.98 -3.80
C HIS A 86 6.15 1.86 -2.69
N ALA A 87 5.73 2.99 -2.16
CA ALA A 87 4.77 3.02 -1.06
C ALA A 87 3.34 3.11 -1.61
N TYR A 88 2.49 2.21 -1.15
CA TYR A 88 1.07 2.20 -1.47
C TYR A 88 0.29 2.41 -0.19
N THR A 89 -0.80 3.15 -0.26
CA THR A 89 -1.67 3.33 0.90
C THR A 89 -2.63 2.16 1.02
N VAL A 90 -2.73 1.59 2.20
CA VAL A 90 -3.71 0.54 2.48
C VAL A 90 -4.98 1.21 2.95
N ILE A 91 -6.08 0.97 2.24
CA ILE A 91 -7.36 1.60 2.57
C ILE A 91 -8.40 0.59 3.05
N GLY A 92 -8.07 -0.69 3.01
CA GLY A 92 -8.95 -1.73 3.53
C GLY A 92 -8.16 -3.00 3.73
N ALA A 93 -8.53 -3.78 4.74
CA ALA A 93 -7.87 -5.06 4.99
C ALA A 93 -8.79 -5.93 5.84
N ASP A 94 -8.90 -7.20 5.46
CA ASP A 94 -9.63 -8.18 6.25
C ASP A 94 -8.99 -9.54 6.02
N GLU A 95 -9.65 -10.59 6.50
CA GLU A 95 -9.08 -11.93 6.37
C GLU A 95 -8.96 -12.39 4.92
N ASN A 96 -9.74 -11.82 4.03
CA ASN A 96 -9.79 -12.26 2.64
C ASN A 96 -8.81 -11.54 1.74
N GLY A 97 -8.39 -10.34 2.11
CA GLY A 97 -7.48 -9.60 1.25
C GLY A 97 -7.21 -8.20 1.73
N VAL A 98 -6.54 -7.45 0.88
CA VAL A 98 -6.10 -6.11 1.20
C VAL A 98 -6.38 -5.20 0.01
N THR A 99 -6.87 -4.01 0.30
CA THR A 99 -7.16 -3.01 -0.72
C THR A 99 -6.15 -1.86 -0.58
N LEU A 100 -5.52 -1.55 -1.70
CA LEU A 100 -4.47 -0.55 -1.73
C LEU A 100 -4.78 0.50 -2.79
N THR A 101 -4.17 1.66 -2.62
CA THR A 101 -4.26 2.68 -3.66
C THR A 101 -2.88 3.26 -3.90
N ASN A 102 -2.57 3.48 -5.17
CA ASN A 102 -1.29 4.03 -5.58
C ASN A 102 -1.37 5.56 -5.50
N PRO A 103 -0.47 6.21 -4.75
CA PRO A 103 -0.50 7.67 -4.63
C PRO A 103 -0.31 8.41 -5.95
N TRP A 104 0.14 7.72 -6.99
CA TRP A 104 0.24 8.33 -8.31
C TRP A 104 -1.13 8.66 -8.90
N GLY A 105 -2.21 8.08 -8.38
CA GLY A 105 -3.55 8.25 -8.93
C GLY A 105 -3.88 7.26 -10.03
N HIS A 106 -2.96 6.38 -10.37
CA HIS A 106 -3.18 5.34 -11.36
C HIS A 106 -2.19 4.22 -11.13
N ASN A 107 -2.47 3.07 -11.72
CA ASN A 107 -1.53 1.96 -11.79
C ASN A 107 -1.18 1.73 -13.25
N ASN A 108 -0.08 1.06 -13.49
CA ASN A 108 0.30 0.66 -14.84
C ASN A 108 -0.24 -0.74 -15.10
N ARG A 109 -0.79 -0.93 -16.28
CA ARG A 109 -1.20 -2.27 -16.68
C ARG A 109 0.03 -3.08 -17.05
N SER A 110 -0.12 -4.37 -16.92
CA SER A 110 0.96 -5.28 -17.29
C SER A 110 1.32 -5.12 -18.78
N VAL A 111 0.31 -4.86 -19.60
CA VAL A 111 0.52 -4.63 -21.03
C VAL A 111 -0.08 -3.27 -21.37
N GLY A 112 0.81 -2.32 -21.62
CA GLY A 112 0.47 -1.00 -22.14
C GLY A 112 -0.38 -0.13 -21.24
N GLY A 113 0.05 1.06 -21.04
CA GLY A 113 -0.76 2.11 -20.48
C GLY A 113 -1.13 2.00 -19.01
N ASN A 114 -1.98 2.91 -18.59
CA ASN A 114 -2.44 2.97 -17.22
C ASN A 114 -3.60 2.02 -16.99
N SER A 115 -3.83 1.70 -15.73
CA SER A 115 -5.01 0.93 -15.33
C SER A 115 -6.27 1.65 -15.78
N ARG A 116 -7.25 0.89 -16.27
CA ARG A 116 -8.50 1.47 -16.74
C ARG A 116 -9.37 1.99 -15.61
N THR A 117 -9.16 1.49 -14.42
CA THR A 117 -10.02 1.82 -13.28
C THR A 117 -9.31 2.60 -12.21
N GLY A 118 -8.15 3.17 -12.53
CA GLY A 118 -7.49 4.09 -11.63
C GLY A 118 -6.48 3.41 -10.72
N ALA A 119 -6.32 3.95 -9.54
CA ALA A 119 -5.21 3.61 -8.66
C ALA A 119 -5.52 2.52 -7.63
N THR A 120 -6.79 2.25 -7.39
CA THR A 120 -7.22 1.38 -6.30
C THR A 120 -7.43 -0.05 -6.76
N PHE A 121 -7.00 -1.00 -5.95
CA PHE A 121 -7.13 -2.41 -6.28
C PHE A 121 -7.11 -3.25 -5.02
N THR A 122 -7.70 -4.44 -5.12
CA THR A 122 -7.70 -5.41 -4.02
C THR A 122 -6.96 -6.66 -4.47
N MET A 123 -6.16 -7.21 -3.58
CA MET A 123 -5.44 -8.44 -3.86
C MET A 123 -5.52 -9.38 -2.67
N SER A 124 -5.27 -10.65 -2.95
CA SER A 124 -5.19 -11.66 -1.89
C SER A 124 -3.96 -11.41 -1.04
N TRP A 125 -3.98 -11.95 0.18
CA TRP A 125 -2.79 -11.86 1.02
C TRP A 125 -1.60 -12.60 0.42
N GLU A 126 -1.87 -13.68 -0.30
CA GLU A 126 -0.81 -14.40 -0.98
C GLU A 126 -0.08 -13.52 -1.98
N ASP A 127 -0.83 -12.81 -2.80
CA ASP A 127 -0.24 -11.88 -3.76
C ASP A 127 0.45 -10.71 -3.06
N PHE A 128 -0.13 -10.28 -1.95
CA PHE A 128 0.50 -9.23 -1.16
C PHE A 128 1.87 -9.65 -0.66
N TYR A 129 1.95 -10.83 -0.10
CA TYR A 129 3.24 -11.34 0.41
C TYR A 129 4.27 -11.50 -0.70
N ALA A 130 3.82 -11.79 -1.89
CA ALA A 130 4.74 -11.96 -3.03
C ALA A 130 5.31 -10.63 -3.51
N ASN A 131 4.67 -9.52 -3.17
CA ASN A 131 5.04 -8.22 -3.72
C ASN A 131 5.45 -7.18 -2.66
N PHE A 132 5.07 -7.38 -1.41
CA PHE A 132 5.29 -6.37 -0.37
C PHE A 132 6.11 -6.93 0.78
N GLY A 133 6.97 -6.09 1.35
CA GLY A 133 7.85 -6.51 2.42
C GLY A 133 7.71 -5.74 3.70
N ASP A 134 7.03 -4.60 3.68
CA ASP A 134 6.89 -3.74 4.85
C ASP A 134 5.48 -3.24 4.99
N VAL A 135 5.01 -3.17 6.23
CA VAL A 135 3.78 -2.47 6.57
C VAL A 135 4.09 -1.51 7.71
N THR A 136 3.67 -0.27 7.56
CA THR A 136 3.85 0.75 8.58
C THR A 136 2.48 1.28 8.97
N VAL A 137 2.22 1.32 10.27
CA VAL A 137 0.96 1.83 10.81
C VAL A 137 1.26 3.09 11.58
N GLY A 138 0.61 4.18 11.19
CA GLY A 138 0.83 5.47 11.81
C GLY A 138 0.03 5.65 13.07
N ARG A 139 0.31 6.74 13.76
CA ARG A 139 -0.43 7.08 14.96
C ARG A 139 -1.67 7.84 14.59
N ILE A 140 -2.66 7.76 15.47
CA ILE A 140 -3.82 8.62 15.37
C ILE A 140 -3.39 9.98 15.93
N PRO A 141 -3.55 11.05 15.17
CA PRO A 141 -3.15 12.39 15.65
C PRO A 141 -3.85 12.82 16.91
#